data_722d1d8317b317258f5419522764075d
#
_entry.id   722d1d8317b317258f5419522764075d
#
_cell.length_a   1.000
_cell.length_b   1.000
_cell.length_c   1.000
_cell.angle_alpha   90.00
_cell.angle_beta   90.00
_cell.angle_gamma   90.00
#
_symmetry.space_group_name_H-M   'P 1'
#
loop_
_entity.id
_entity.type
_entity.pdbx_description
1 polymer ?
#
loop_
_entity_poly.entity_id
_entity_poly.type
_entity_poly.pdbx_seq_one_letter_code
_entity_poly.pdbx_strand_id
1 'polypeptide(L)'
;MSSPAAGPTASRAPRKFLVVIDRTPECKVALRFATRRAQHTGGRVTLMCAATPPDFQQWRGVEEIMRDEAHAEAEAMLHEAAKAVNDLSGILPELVIPYGLTTECLAALLKADRDISILVLASGTAKEGPGPLVSMFGAAVQAIPVTIVPGNFTEEQIDALA
;
A
#
# COMPACT_ATOMS: atom_id res chain seq x y z
N MET A 1 -50.27 -6.80 7.64
CA MET A 1 -49.02 -6.99 6.84
C MET A 1 -47.85 -6.60 7.68
N SER A 2 -47.12 -7.59 8.16
CA SER A 2 -45.91 -7.35 8.95
C SER A 2 -44.77 -7.03 7.98
N SER A 3 -44.22 -5.82 8.07
CA SER A 3 -42.95 -5.53 7.43
C SER A 3 -41.88 -6.43 8.03
N PRO A 4 -41.03 -7.07 7.25
CA PRO A 4 -39.92 -7.81 7.80
C PRO A 4 -39.03 -6.83 8.56
N ALA A 5 -38.84 -7.07 9.83
CA ALA A 5 -37.86 -6.33 10.62
C ALA A 5 -36.53 -6.46 9.91
N ALA A 6 -35.96 -5.31 9.53
CA ALA A 6 -34.58 -5.27 9.05
C ALA A 6 -33.72 -5.87 10.17
N GLY A 7 -33.21 -7.06 9.96
CA GLY A 7 -32.23 -7.66 10.85
C GLY A 7 -31.06 -6.68 11.05
N PRO A 8 -30.35 -6.78 12.18
CA PRO A 8 -29.22 -5.89 12.43
C PRO A 8 -28.27 -5.98 11.23
N THR A 9 -28.10 -4.89 10.51
CA THR A 9 -27.06 -4.77 9.50
C THR A 9 -25.74 -5.03 10.22
N ALA A 10 -25.17 -6.19 9.99
CA ALA A 10 -23.86 -6.51 10.53
C ALA A 10 -22.94 -5.35 10.12
N SER A 11 -22.44 -4.61 11.10
CA SER A 11 -21.51 -3.51 10.89
C SER A 11 -20.33 -4.07 10.13
N ARG A 12 -20.26 -3.75 8.84
CA ARG A 12 -19.16 -4.21 8.00
C ARG A 12 -17.88 -3.56 8.51
N ALA A 13 -16.89 -4.37 8.86
CA ALA A 13 -15.60 -3.86 9.31
C ALA A 13 -15.06 -2.82 8.31
N PRO A 14 -14.44 -1.71 8.77
CA PRO A 14 -13.88 -0.72 7.90
C PRO A 14 -12.91 -1.33 6.90
N ARG A 15 -13.01 -0.95 5.63
CA ARG A 15 -12.08 -1.39 4.60
C ARG A 15 -10.67 -0.92 4.93
N LYS A 16 -9.70 -1.79 4.78
CA LYS A 16 -8.30 -1.49 4.99
C LYS A 16 -7.57 -1.53 3.65
N PHE A 17 -7.10 -0.38 3.22
CA PHE A 17 -6.39 -0.21 1.95
C PHE A 17 -4.90 -0.30 2.20
N LEU A 18 -4.22 -1.18 1.50
CA LEU A 18 -2.77 -1.33 1.56
C LEU A 18 -2.10 -0.64 0.37
N VAL A 19 -1.11 0.19 0.67
CA VAL A 19 -0.24 0.83 -0.33
C VAL A 19 1.20 0.48 -0.01
N VAL A 20 1.95 0.10 -1.04
CA VAL A 20 3.40 -0.11 -0.94
C VAL A 20 4.10 1.20 -1.27
N ILE A 21 4.92 1.67 -0.36
CA ILE A 21 5.67 2.91 -0.51
C ILE A 21 7.06 2.60 -1.05
N ASP A 22 7.41 3.26 -2.13
CA ASP A 22 8.70 3.18 -2.79
C ASP A 22 9.14 4.55 -3.35
N ARG A 23 10.25 4.58 -4.07
CA ARG A 23 10.79 5.83 -4.64
C ARG A 23 10.27 6.15 -6.04
N THR A 24 9.34 5.38 -6.56
CA THR A 24 8.79 5.62 -7.89
C THR A 24 7.85 6.83 -7.88
N PRO A 25 7.79 7.59 -8.98
CA PRO A 25 6.87 8.73 -9.06
C PRO A 25 5.39 8.33 -8.98
N GLU A 26 5.03 7.17 -9.51
CA GLU A 26 3.68 6.63 -9.48
C GLU A 26 3.20 6.20 -8.08
N CYS A 27 4.10 6.03 -7.13
CA CYS A 27 3.75 5.73 -5.74
C CYS A 27 2.80 6.78 -5.15
N LYS A 28 3.01 8.05 -5.47
CA LYS A 28 2.14 9.16 -5.02
C LYS A 28 0.72 9.03 -5.55
N VAL A 29 0.56 8.50 -6.75
CA VAL A 29 -0.75 8.25 -7.37
C VAL A 29 -1.51 7.18 -6.60
N ALA A 30 -0.87 6.06 -6.32
CA ALA A 30 -1.47 4.99 -5.51
C ALA A 30 -1.83 5.47 -4.11
N LEU A 31 -0.94 6.22 -3.47
CA LEU A 31 -1.13 6.77 -2.13
C LEU A 31 -2.36 7.70 -2.07
N ARG A 32 -2.45 8.64 -2.99
CA ARG A 32 -3.59 9.57 -3.05
C ARG A 32 -4.89 8.84 -3.31
N PHE A 33 -4.91 7.91 -4.26
CA PHE A 33 -6.10 7.12 -4.58
C PHE A 33 -6.60 6.35 -3.34
N ALA A 34 -5.73 5.61 -2.68
CA ALA A 34 -6.07 4.84 -1.49
C ALA A 34 -6.57 5.74 -0.36
N THR A 35 -5.92 6.88 -0.15
CA THR A 35 -6.29 7.85 0.89
C THR A 35 -7.67 8.44 0.65
N ARG A 36 -7.96 8.90 -0.57
CA ARG A 36 -9.27 9.42 -0.94
C ARG A 36 -10.36 8.36 -0.84
N ARG A 37 -10.04 7.16 -1.29
CA ARG A 37 -10.98 6.04 -1.20
C ARG A 37 -11.31 5.68 0.25
N ALA A 38 -10.30 5.63 1.11
CA ALA A 38 -10.49 5.40 2.53
C ALA A 38 -11.32 6.53 3.19
N GLN A 39 -11.04 7.77 2.83
CA GLN A 39 -11.80 8.93 3.31
C GLN A 39 -13.27 8.83 2.93
N HIS A 40 -13.58 8.51 1.68
CA HIS A 40 -14.96 8.43 1.19
C HIS A 40 -15.73 7.22 1.72
N THR A 41 -15.04 6.15 2.10
CA THR A 41 -15.67 4.91 2.57
C THR A 41 -15.61 4.71 4.08
N GLY A 42 -15.02 5.64 4.82
CA GLY A 42 -14.78 5.48 6.25
C GLY A 42 -13.76 4.38 6.55
N GLY A 43 -12.85 4.11 5.61
CA GLY A 43 -11.86 3.05 5.71
C GLY A 43 -10.57 3.47 6.42
N ARG A 44 -9.63 2.53 6.46
CA ARG A 44 -8.28 2.69 7.04
C ARG A 44 -7.22 2.56 5.94
N VAL A 45 -6.03 3.08 6.21
CA VAL A 45 -4.88 2.99 5.30
C VAL A 45 -3.72 2.32 6.02
N THR A 46 -3.13 1.34 5.37
CA THR A 46 -1.88 0.71 5.80
C THR A 46 -0.81 1.00 4.76
N LEU A 47 0.32 1.47 5.20
CA LEU A 47 1.49 1.76 4.36
C LEU A 47 2.60 0.76 4.67
N MET A 48 3.11 0.10 3.65
CA MET A 48 4.23 -0.83 3.76
C MET A 48 5.42 -0.30 2.97
N CYS A 49 6.57 -0.27 3.61
CA CYS A 49 7.85 -0.07 2.92
C CYS A 49 8.83 -1.13 3.41
N ALA A 50 9.26 -2.00 2.53
CA ALA A 50 10.22 -3.03 2.88
C ALA A 50 11.61 -2.43 3.08
N ALA A 51 12.26 -2.75 4.19
CA ALA A 51 13.68 -2.52 4.37
C ALA A 51 14.43 -3.59 3.58
N THR A 52 14.73 -3.27 2.33
CA THR A 52 15.38 -4.20 1.41
C THR A 52 16.88 -4.08 1.54
N PRO A 53 17.56 -5.17 1.89
CA PRO A 53 19.01 -5.15 1.93
C PRO A 53 19.61 -4.98 0.52
N PRO A 54 20.74 -4.28 0.39
CA PRO A 54 21.53 -4.38 -0.81
C PRO A 54 22.06 -5.79 -0.95
N ASP A 55 22.50 -6.19 -2.14
CA ASP A 55 22.94 -7.55 -2.45
C ASP A 55 24.12 -7.97 -1.55
N PHE A 56 23.87 -8.96 -0.66
CA PHE A 56 24.71 -9.20 0.51
C PHE A 56 25.81 -10.21 0.41
N GLN A 57 26.00 -10.90 -0.69
CA GLN A 57 26.88 -12.06 -0.69
C GLN A 57 28.35 -11.77 -0.34
N GLN A 58 28.75 -10.51 -0.22
CA GLN A 58 30.12 -10.10 0.03
C GLN A 58 30.43 -9.47 1.40
N TRP A 59 29.42 -9.23 2.28
CA TRP A 59 29.61 -8.34 3.42
C TRP A 59 29.02 -8.85 4.74
N ARG A 60 29.24 -10.10 5.10
CA ARG A 60 28.68 -10.72 6.32
C ARG A 60 28.98 -9.99 7.65
N GLY A 61 30.01 -9.15 7.70
CA GLY A 61 30.38 -8.42 8.92
C GLY A 61 29.69 -7.07 9.13
N VAL A 62 28.94 -6.58 8.14
CA VAL A 62 28.25 -5.28 8.19
C VAL A 62 26.72 -5.41 8.03
N GLU A 63 26.20 -6.62 8.11
CA GLU A 63 24.78 -6.92 7.88
C GLU A 63 23.85 -6.15 8.82
N GLU A 64 24.17 -6.09 10.11
CA GLU A 64 23.34 -5.37 11.08
C GLU A 64 23.30 -3.88 10.81
N ILE A 65 24.44 -3.26 10.48
CA ILE A 65 24.52 -1.83 10.16
C ILE A 65 23.71 -1.51 8.91
N MET A 66 23.84 -2.35 7.88
CA MET A 66 23.10 -2.18 6.63
C MET A 66 21.61 -2.41 6.82
N ARG A 67 21.22 -3.31 7.69
CA ARG A 67 19.83 -3.54 8.07
C ARG A 67 19.24 -2.34 8.78
N ASP A 68 19.96 -1.76 9.73
CA ASP A 68 19.54 -0.57 10.46
C ASP A 68 19.40 0.64 9.53
N GLU A 69 20.33 0.81 8.58
CA GLU A 69 20.27 1.87 7.58
C GLU A 69 19.06 1.69 6.65
N ALA A 70 18.83 0.46 6.16
CA ALA A 70 17.67 0.16 5.31
C ALA A 70 16.35 0.39 6.05
N HIS A 71 16.29 0.02 7.32
CA HIS A 71 15.13 0.30 8.17
C HIS A 71 14.90 1.79 8.35
N ALA A 72 15.96 2.55 8.64
CA ALA A 72 15.87 4.01 8.82
C ALA A 72 15.40 4.70 7.53
N GLU A 73 15.86 4.28 6.36
CA GLU A 73 15.38 4.79 5.07
C GLU A 73 13.90 4.49 4.84
N ALA A 74 13.47 3.26 5.09
CA ALA A 74 12.08 2.85 4.96
C ALA A 74 11.18 3.65 5.93
N GLU A 75 11.62 3.82 7.16
CA GLU A 75 10.91 4.61 8.17
C GLU A 75 10.74 6.07 7.73
N ALA A 76 11.79 6.70 7.21
CA ALA A 76 11.73 8.07 6.71
C ALA A 76 10.73 8.21 5.56
N MET A 77 10.72 7.28 4.63
CA MET A 77 9.76 7.26 3.51
C MET A 77 8.33 7.07 3.98
N LEU A 78 8.11 6.19 4.96
CA LEU A 78 6.78 5.97 5.55
C LEU A 78 6.28 7.17 6.32
N HIS A 79 7.13 7.86 7.07
CA HIS A 79 6.74 9.07 7.79
C HIS A 79 6.34 10.19 6.84
N GLU A 80 7.05 10.36 5.73
CA GLU A 80 6.67 11.32 4.69
C GLU A 80 5.31 10.95 4.06
N ALA A 81 5.11 9.70 3.73
CA ALA A 81 3.85 9.22 3.18
C ALA A 81 2.71 9.34 4.20
N ALA A 82 2.95 9.00 5.46
CA ALA A 82 1.95 9.14 6.53
C ALA A 82 1.54 10.59 6.74
N LYS A 83 2.48 11.52 6.67
CA LYS A 83 2.19 12.95 6.72
C LYS A 83 1.27 13.36 5.57
N ALA A 84 1.56 12.92 4.36
CA ALA A 84 0.73 13.21 3.19
C ALA A 84 -0.71 12.66 3.35
N VAL A 85 -0.86 11.45 3.86
CA VAL A 85 -2.18 10.85 4.15
C VAL A 85 -2.95 11.67 5.18
N ASN A 86 -2.30 12.04 6.26
CA ASN A 86 -2.92 12.83 7.33
C ASN A 86 -3.30 14.23 6.87
N ASP A 87 -2.42 14.91 6.15
CA ASP A 87 -2.69 16.25 5.61
C ASP A 87 -3.87 16.24 4.62
N LEU A 88 -4.00 15.16 3.83
CA LEU A 88 -5.04 15.03 2.83
C LEU A 88 -6.42 14.65 3.41
N SER A 89 -6.46 13.84 4.45
CA SER A 89 -7.70 13.18 4.92
C SER A 89 -7.93 13.19 6.42
N GLY A 90 -6.93 13.51 7.21
CA GLY A 90 -6.97 13.36 8.67
C GLY A 90 -6.79 11.92 9.16
N ILE A 91 -6.63 10.96 8.26
CA ILE A 91 -6.40 9.55 8.62
C ILE A 91 -4.97 9.37 9.15
N LEU A 92 -4.84 8.61 10.22
CA LEU A 92 -3.55 8.14 10.73
C LEU A 92 -3.30 6.73 10.18
N PRO A 93 -2.38 6.56 9.21
CA PRO A 93 -2.15 5.25 8.64
C PRO A 93 -1.35 4.34 9.57
N GLU A 94 -1.58 3.04 9.45
CA GLU A 94 -0.73 2.01 10.03
C GLU A 94 0.54 1.87 9.20
N LEU A 95 1.69 1.77 9.85
CA LEU A 95 2.99 1.67 9.18
C LEU A 95 3.59 0.28 9.41
N VAL A 96 4.05 -0.35 8.34
CA VAL A 96 4.66 -1.69 8.37
C VAL A 96 6.01 -1.64 7.65
N ILE A 97 7.07 -2.03 8.35
CA ILE A 97 8.44 -2.05 7.82
C ILE A 97 8.99 -3.47 7.91
N PRO A 98 8.63 -4.36 6.98
CA PRO A 98 9.21 -5.69 6.95
C PRO A 98 10.63 -5.64 6.39
N TYR A 99 11.42 -6.66 6.72
CA TYR A 99 12.78 -6.81 6.21
C TYR A 99 12.83 -7.87 5.11
N GLY A 100 13.34 -7.53 3.95
CA GLY A 100 13.48 -8.44 2.82
C GLY A 100 13.09 -7.83 1.48
N LEU A 101 12.86 -8.67 0.50
CA LEU A 101 12.40 -8.23 -0.81
C LEU A 101 10.95 -7.76 -0.77
N THR A 102 10.66 -6.66 -1.42
CA THR A 102 9.33 -6.04 -1.42
C THR A 102 8.22 -7.01 -1.82
N THR A 103 8.43 -7.79 -2.88
CA THR A 103 7.43 -8.75 -3.37
C THR A 103 7.14 -9.87 -2.37
N GLU A 104 8.16 -10.39 -1.72
CA GLU A 104 8.03 -11.42 -0.70
C GLU A 104 7.37 -10.88 0.57
N CYS A 105 7.78 -9.69 0.99
CA CYS A 105 7.20 -9.00 2.15
C CYS A 105 5.72 -8.69 1.94
N LEU A 106 5.35 -8.24 0.75
CA LEU A 106 3.96 -7.97 0.40
C LEU A 106 3.11 -9.24 0.44
N ALA A 107 3.59 -10.32 -0.16
CA ALA A 107 2.89 -11.61 -0.13
C ALA A 107 2.71 -12.12 1.31
N ALA A 108 3.74 -11.99 2.14
CA ALA A 108 3.68 -12.40 3.55
C ALA A 108 2.68 -11.54 4.35
N LEU A 109 2.68 -10.23 4.14
CA LEU A 109 1.75 -9.32 4.82
C LEU A 109 0.29 -9.62 4.47
N LEU A 110 0.00 -9.88 3.21
CA LEU A 110 -1.36 -10.23 2.76
C LEU A 110 -1.86 -11.53 3.38
N LYS A 111 -0.97 -12.47 3.69
CA LYS A 111 -1.32 -13.70 4.40
C LYS A 111 -1.50 -13.48 5.91
N ALA A 112 -0.69 -12.63 6.51
CA ALA A 112 -0.67 -12.39 7.95
C ALA A 112 -1.79 -11.47 8.41
N ASP A 113 -2.07 -10.41 7.67
CA ASP A 113 -3.10 -9.41 8.01
C ASP A 113 -4.35 -9.62 7.16
N ARG A 114 -5.32 -10.33 7.73
CA ARG A 114 -6.59 -10.65 7.07
C ARG A 114 -7.56 -9.49 7.00
N ASP A 115 -7.28 -8.40 7.69
CA ASP A 115 -8.11 -7.19 7.67
C ASP A 115 -7.84 -6.32 6.42
N ILE A 116 -6.73 -6.55 5.75
CA ILE A 116 -6.45 -5.88 4.48
C ILE A 116 -7.48 -6.32 3.45
N SER A 117 -8.24 -5.35 2.95
CA SER A 117 -9.37 -5.59 2.06
C SER A 117 -9.03 -5.36 0.60
N ILE A 118 -8.13 -4.43 0.32
CA ILE A 118 -7.79 -4.00 -1.04
C ILE A 118 -6.31 -3.61 -1.09
N LEU A 119 -5.61 -4.11 -2.08
CA LEU A 119 -4.26 -3.66 -2.44
C LEU A 119 -4.38 -2.60 -3.54
N VAL A 120 -3.76 -1.44 -3.35
CA VAL A 120 -3.73 -0.36 -4.32
C VAL A 120 -2.33 -0.21 -4.88
N LEU A 121 -2.20 -0.36 -6.18
CA LEU A 121 -0.96 -0.20 -6.93
C LEU A 121 -1.12 0.88 -7.98
N ALA A 122 -0.02 1.50 -8.41
CA ALA A 122 0.00 2.35 -9.59
C ALA A 122 0.88 1.73 -10.66
N SER A 123 0.44 1.80 -11.91
CA SER A 123 1.24 1.31 -13.03
C SER A 123 2.28 2.34 -13.44
N GLY A 124 3.51 1.87 -13.71
CA GLY A 124 4.56 2.73 -14.28
C GLY A 124 4.17 3.24 -15.67
N THR A 125 4.63 4.44 -15.99
CA THR A 125 4.36 5.11 -17.25
C THR A 125 5.58 5.12 -18.19
N ALA A 126 6.72 4.65 -17.69
CA ALA A 126 7.97 4.59 -18.45
C ALA A 126 8.00 3.42 -19.43
N LYS A 127 8.95 3.46 -20.37
CA LYS A 127 9.18 2.39 -21.36
C LYS A 127 9.50 1.03 -20.74
N GLU A 128 9.84 1.00 -19.46
CA GLU A 128 10.17 -0.20 -18.68
C GLU A 128 8.95 -1.03 -18.28
N GLY A 129 7.75 -0.54 -18.59
CA GLY A 129 6.50 -1.26 -18.34
C GLY A 129 5.84 -0.91 -17.01
N PRO A 130 4.82 -1.71 -16.60
CA PRO A 130 3.95 -1.36 -15.48
C PRO A 130 4.59 -1.45 -14.10
N GLY A 131 5.78 -2.04 -14.00
CA GLY A 131 6.48 -2.25 -12.74
C GLY A 131 6.32 -3.67 -12.17
N PRO A 132 7.23 -4.09 -11.27
CA PRO A 132 7.29 -5.48 -10.78
C PRO A 132 6.08 -5.87 -9.93
N LEU A 133 5.55 -4.97 -9.13
CA LEU A 133 4.37 -5.26 -8.30
C LEU A 133 3.12 -5.42 -9.15
N VAL A 134 2.92 -4.55 -10.13
CA VAL A 134 1.78 -4.65 -11.06
C VAL A 134 1.89 -5.92 -11.88
N SER A 135 3.06 -6.25 -12.38
CA SER A 135 3.29 -7.48 -13.15
C SER A 135 3.03 -8.75 -12.34
N MET A 136 3.46 -8.77 -11.09
CA MET A 136 3.31 -9.94 -10.23
C MET A 136 1.90 -10.07 -9.63
N PHE A 137 1.35 -8.98 -9.12
CA PHE A 137 0.08 -9.01 -8.39
C PHE A 137 -1.14 -8.72 -9.26
N GLY A 138 -0.96 -8.07 -10.41
CA GLY A 138 -2.04 -7.79 -11.35
C GLY A 138 -2.41 -8.98 -12.25
N ALA A 139 -1.46 -9.87 -12.52
CA ALA A 139 -1.65 -11.01 -13.42
C ALA A 139 -2.09 -12.30 -12.72
N ALA A 140 -1.80 -12.46 -11.43
CA ALA A 140 -2.12 -13.64 -10.67
C ALA A 140 -3.45 -13.50 -9.91
N VAL A 141 -4.12 -14.61 -9.68
CA VAL A 141 -5.31 -14.62 -8.81
C VAL A 141 -4.87 -14.34 -7.37
N GLN A 142 -5.38 -13.26 -6.81
CA GLN A 142 -5.10 -12.86 -5.44
C GLN A 142 -6.26 -13.20 -4.51
N ALA A 143 -5.96 -13.32 -3.22
CA ALA A 143 -6.98 -13.54 -2.19
C ALA A 143 -7.86 -12.30 -1.92
N ILE A 144 -7.39 -11.12 -2.35
CA ILE A 144 -8.08 -9.84 -2.19
C ILE A 144 -8.08 -9.06 -3.50
N PRO A 145 -9.04 -8.15 -3.69
CA PRO A 145 -9.03 -7.26 -4.85
C PRO A 145 -7.76 -6.40 -4.93
N VAL A 146 -7.27 -6.24 -6.14
CA VAL A 146 -6.15 -5.35 -6.45
C VAL A 146 -6.64 -4.24 -7.37
N THR A 147 -6.46 -3.00 -6.94
CA THR A 147 -6.76 -1.82 -7.75
C THR A 147 -5.47 -1.30 -8.35
N ILE A 148 -5.41 -1.23 -9.67
CA ILE A 148 -4.27 -0.69 -10.39
C ILE A 148 -4.66 0.66 -10.97
N VAL A 149 -4.04 1.73 -10.48
CA VAL A 149 -4.30 3.10 -10.93
C VAL A 149 -3.26 3.47 -11.98
N PRO A 150 -3.69 4.02 -13.14
CA PRO A 150 -2.73 4.54 -14.11
C PRO A 150 -1.82 5.60 -13.49
N GLY A 151 -0.50 5.39 -13.58
CA GLY A 151 0.50 6.23 -12.91
C GLY A 151 0.59 7.67 -13.42
N ASN A 152 -0.03 7.97 -14.57
CA ASN A 152 -0.10 9.30 -15.15
C ASN A 152 -1.38 10.09 -14.77
N PHE A 153 -2.22 9.54 -13.89
CA PHE A 153 -3.40 10.26 -13.43
C PHE A 153 -2.99 11.54 -12.70
N THR A 154 -3.73 12.61 -12.99
CA THR A 154 -3.62 13.86 -12.25
C THR A 154 -4.34 13.76 -10.90
N GLU A 155 -4.01 14.64 -9.97
CA GLU A 155 -4.71 14.69 -8.68
C GLU A 155 -6.22 14.86 -8.83
N GLU A 156 -6.65 15.67 -9.79
CA GLU A 156 -8.07 15.90 -10.10
C GLU A 156 -8.76 14.63 -10.59
N GLN A 157 -8.10 13.87 -11.49
CA GLN A 157 -8.63 12.59 -11.97
C GLN A 157 -8.74 11.56 -10.85
N ILE A 158 -7.74 11.51 -9.97
CA ILE A 158 -7.75 10.61 -8.80
C ILE A 158 -8.91 10.97 -7.88
N ASP A 159 -9.05 12.24 -7.53
CA ASP A 159 -10.09 12.70 -6.60
C ASP A 159 -11.49 12.46 -7.14
N ALA A 160 -11.66 12.51 -8.46
CA ALA A 160 -12.95 12.26 -9.11
C ALA A 160 -13.35 10.78 -9.09
N LEU A 161 -12.38 9.86 -9.09
CA LEU A 161 -12.61 8.41 -9.19
C LEU A 161 -12.54 7.68 -7.84
N ALA A 162 -11.82 8.23 -6.90
CA ALA A 162 -11.56 7.56 -5.61
C ALA A 162 -12.70 7.65 -4.58
#